data_a62ecd3025e0261964ae8d12928160df
#
_entry.id   a62ecd3025e0261964ae8d12928160df
#
_cell.length_a   1.000
_cell.length_b   1.000
_cell.length_c   1.000
_cell.angle_alpha   90.00
_cell.angle_beta   90.00
_cell.angle_gamma   90.00
#
_symmetry.space_group_name_H-M   'P 1'
#
loop_
_entity.id
_entity.type
_entity.pdbx_description
1 polymer ?
#
loop_
_entity_poly.entity_id
_entity_poly.type
_entity_poly.pdbx_seq_one_letter_code
_entity_poly.pdbx_strand_id
1 'polypeptide(L)'
;MKNFFGALFGSSKKEETVDDKQKNESKNFDVFKYDGIRALKMGRVPYAIRCFTEALDIQEDFETMNYLASAYVMAHESEQALEVLNRMVELEPDHIETRLLRVNTLFMLDKDDEVIPDCLHILELDSSNHPAYLLMAKAKRTTDDALGAIADLTKAIAQQDDFIEAYLLRAEILLGMNQAKEALLDVEKVISLVQEEEAAYLLRGRIHESVGDSEAAMADYKQALDLNPFNEEAYLLFGKVLIAQEKYEEAITFFDEAIEMNPQFAKAYAERGRVKNLKGDKEGAFDDLKMAVELDPEGEEAQKMNGQHSNFDDMYKGGIF
;
A
#
# COMPACT_ATOMS: atom_id res chain seq x y z
N MET A 1 -32.11 78.77 21.83
CA MET A 1 -32.50 77.60 21.08
C MET A 1 -31.25 76.73 20.89
N LYS A 2 -30.97 75.83 21.80
CA LYS A 2 -29.82 74.94 21.79
C LYS A 2 -30.30 73.53 22.12
N ASN A 3 -29.85 72.55 21.33
CA ASN A 3 -29.77 71.15 21.63
C ASN A 3 -31.05 70.33 21.79
N PHE A 4 -31.58 69.80 20.65
CA PHE A 4 -32.55 68.74 20.67
C PHE A 4 -32.33 67.75 19.50
N PHE A 5 -31.08 67.27 19.30
CA PHE A 5 -30.76 66.29 18.27
C PHE A 5 -29.63 65.31 18.71
N GLY A 6 -29.69 64.85 19.95
CA GLY A 6 -28.66 63.95 20.49
C GLY A 6 -29.13 62.66 21.11
N ALA A 7 -30.36 62.22 20.85
CA ALA A 7 -30.94 61.11 21.63
C ALA A 7 -31.76 60.11 20.77
N LEU A 8 -31.33 59.83 19.53
CA LEU A 8 -32.12 58.92 18.67
C LEU A 8 -31.32 57.84 17.91
N PHE A 9 -30.02 57.70 18.24
CA PHE A 9 -29.23 56.54 17.76
C PHE A 9 -28.36 55.98 18.89
N GLY A 10 -28.99 55.65 20.01
CA GLY A 10 -28.45 54.69 20.96
C GLY A 10 -28.60 53.30 20.37
N SER A 11 -27.59 52.85 19.59
CA SER A 11 -27.45 51.44 19.31
C SER A 11 -27.15 50.76 20.63
N SER A 12 -28.21 50.27 21.31
CA SER A 12 -28.06 49.29 22.36
C SER A 12 -27.51 48.05 21.75
N LYS A 13 -26.18 47.79 21.88
CA LYS A 13 -25.66 46.47 21.79
C LYS A 13 -26.48 45.64 22.80
N LYS A 14 -27.46 44.86 22.33
CA LYS A 14 -28.03 43.81 23.13
C LYS A 14 -26.85 42.95 23.56
N GLU A 15 -26.60 42.87 24.88
CA GLU A 15 -25.71 41.87 25.43
C GLU A 15 -26.26 40.52 24.97
N GLU A 16 -25.53 39.79 24.16
CA GLU A 16 -25.89 38.43 23.76
C GLU A 16 -26.06 37.59 25.00
N THR A 17 -27.23 37.03 25.18
CA THR A 17 -27.48 36.09 26.30
C THR A 17 -26.66 34.81 26.11
N VAL A 18 -26.41 34.08 27.19
CA VAL A 18 -25.70 32.78 27.13
C VAL A 18 -26.39 31.84 26.16
N ASP A 19 -27.75 31.85 26.13
CA ASP A 19 -28.57 31.08 25.19
C ASP A 19 -28.35 31.50 23.72
N ASP A 20 -28.21 32.82 23.45
CA ASP A 20 -27.97 33.32 22.10
C ASP A 20 -26.55 32.92 21.58
N LYS A 21 -25.55 32.93 22.48
CA LYS A 21 -24.18 32.48 22.16
C LYS A 21 -24.15 30.99 21.85
N GLN A 22 -24.71 30.14 22.71
CA GLN A 22 -24.77 28.69 22.46
C GLN A 22 -25.51 28.35 21.17
N LYS A 23 -26.61 29.06 20.86
CA LYS A 23 -27.34 28.85 19.61
C LYS A 23 -26.57 29.28 18.37
N ASN A 24 -25.74 30.34 18.47
CA ASN A 24 -24.87 30.78 17.39
C ASN A 24 -23.68 29.81 17.19
N GLU A 25 -23.09 29.31 18.28
CA GLU A 25 -22.01 28.31 18.25
C GLU A 25 -22.51 27.00 17.62
N SER A 26 -23.65 26.46 18.08
CA SER A 26 -24.23 25.25 17.46
C SER A 26 -24.53 25.42 15.97
N LYS A 27 -25.04 26.60 15.57
CA LYS A 27 -25.29 26.88 14.15
C LYS A 27 -24.00 26.97 13.33
N ASN A 28 -22.94 27.54 13.91
CA ASN A 28 -21.64 27.63 13.25
C ASN A 28 -20.99 26.24 13.15
N PHE A 29 -21.09 25.39 14.18
CA PHE A 29 -20.66 23.99 14.12
C PHE A 29 -21.30 23.26 12.95
N ASP A 30 -22.64 23.31 12.82
CA ASP A 30 -23.36 22.65 11.72
C ASP A 30 -22.93 23.17 10.35
N VAL A 31 -22.72 24.49 10.20
CA VAL A 31 -22.25 25.07 8.95
C VAL A 31 -20.89 24.51 8.57
N PHE A 32 -19.92 24.51 9.47
CA PHE A 32 -18.58 23.99 9.20
C PHE A 32 -18.61 22.47 8.94
N LYS A 33 -19.31 21.69 9.74
CA LYS A 33 -19.46 20.24 9.54
C LYS A 33 -19.99 19.91 8.16
N TYR A 34 -21.12 20.51 7.75
CA TYR A 34 -21.74 20.22 6.45
C TYR A 34 -20.98 20.82 5.26
N ASP A 35 -20.28 21.95 5.44
CA ASP A 35 -19.38 22.48 4.41
C ASP A 35 -18.17 21.56 4.21
N GLY A 36 -17.62 21.01 5.27
CA GLY A 36 -16.56 20.01 5.22
C GLY A 36 -16.99 18.75 4.48
N ILE A 37 -18.17 18.20 4.81
CA ILE A 37 -18.72 17.01 4.11
C ILE A 37 -18.92 17.28 2.62
N ARG A 38 -19.44 18.45 2.24
CA ARG A 38 -19.60 18.84 0.82
C ARG A 38 -18.24 18.97 0.13
N ALA A 39 -17.26 19.53 0.82
CA ALA A 39 -15.91 19.69 0.31
C ALA A 39 -15.23 18.34 0.02
N LEU A 40 -15.37 17.36 0.92
CA LEU A 40 -14.88 15.99 0.70
C LEU A 40 -15.52 15.36 -0.54
N LYS A 41 -16.84 15.45 -0.69
CA LYS A 41 -17.56 14.93 -1.86
C LYS A 41 -17.11 15.57 -3.18
N MET A 42 -16.57 16.79 -3.12
CA MET A 42 -16.01 17.52 -4.27
C MET A 42 -14.50 17.31 -4.46
N GLY A 43 -13.86 16.45 -3.66
CA GLY A 43 -12.40 16.22 -3.69
C GLY A 43 -11.57 17.40 -3.17
N ARG A 44 -12.19 18.37 -2.46
CA ARG A 44 -11.50 19.54 -1.91
C ARG A 44 -10.97 19.25 -0.50
N VAL A 45 -10.11 18.25 -0.39
CA VAL A 45 -9.62 17.72 0.89
C VAL A 45 -9.03 18.79 1.82
N PRO A 46 -8.11 19.72 1.38
CA PRO A 46 -7.56 20.72 2.30
C PRO A 46 -8.59 21.71 2.84
N TYR A 47 -9.65 21.97 2.08
CA TYR A 47 -10.75 22.82 2.56
C TYR A 47 -11.65 22.06 3.55
N ALA A 48 -11.89 20.77 3.32
CA ALA A 48 -12.64 19.93 4.22
C ALA A 48 -11.96 19.80 5.59
N ILE A 49 -10.65 19.57 5.62
CA ILE A 49 -9.84 19.54 6.84
C ILE A 49 -10.05 20.82 7.66
N ARG A 50 -9.89 22.00 7.05
CA ARG A 50 -10.13 23.27 7.74
C ARG A 50 -11.54 23.39 8.30
N CYS A 51 -12.56 23.02 7.53
CA CYS A 51 -13.94 23.07 7.99
C CYS A 51 -14.17 22.15 9.18
N PHE A 52 -13.68 20.91 9.14
CA PHE A 52 -13.85 19.99 10.27
C PHE A 52 -13.06 20.44 11.51
N THR A 53 -11.87 21.00 11.35
CA THR A 53 -11.09 21.57 12.45
C THR A 53 -11.84 22.72 13.11
N GLU A 54 -12.36 23.67 12.34
CA GLU A 54 -13.18 24.78 12.85
C GLU A 54 -14.46 24.29 13.54
N ALA A 55 -15.09 23.21 13.04
CA ALA A 55 -16.23 22.60 13.71
C ALA A 55 -15.83 22.01 15.07
N LEU A 56 -14.74 21.24 15.12
CA LEU A 56 -14.27 20.59 16.34
C LEU A 56 -13.73 21.58 17.39
N ASP A 57 -13.24 22.76 16.97
CA ASP A 57 -12.90 23.86 17.89
C ASP A 57 -14.14 24.42 18.61
N ILE A 58 -15.33 24.28 18.01
CA ILE A 58 -16.59 24.70 18.63
C ILE A 58 -17.15 23.60 19.51
N GLN A 59 -17.19 22.37 19.02
CA GLN A 59 -17.81 21.25 19.69
C GLN A 59 -17.10 19.94 19.33
N GLU A 60 -16.73 19.15 20.35
CA GLU A 60 -16.26 17.78 20.15
C GLU A 60 -17.42 16.92 19.64
N ASP A 61 -17.24 16.31 18.46
CA ASP A 61 -18.25 15.49 17.78
C ASP A 61 -17.58 14.31 17.10
N PHE A 62 -17.91 13.10 17.52
CA PHE A 62 -17.30 11.86 17.06
C PHE A 62 -17.43 11.66 15.53
N GLU A 63 -18.61 11.99 14.97
CA GLU A 63 -18.82 11.90 13.52
C GLU A 63 -17.93 12.86 12.74
N THR A 64 -17.79 14.11 13.24
CA THR A 64 -16.90 15.11 12.62
C THR A 64 -15.42 14.70 12.71
N MET A 65 -15.00 14.10 13.85
CA MET A 65 -13.67 13.51 13.99
C MET A 65 -13.41 12.41 12.98
N ASN A 66 -14.39 11.54 12.72
CA ASN A 66 -14.27 10.48 11.73
C ASN A 66 -14.08 11.04 10.31
N TYR A 67 -14.82 12.11 9.96
CA TYR A 67 -14.59 12.80 8.68
C TYR A 67 -13.22 13.47 8.63
N LEU A 68 -12.75 14.07 9.72
CA LEU A 68 -11.43 14.70 9.79
C LEU A 68 -10.31 13.68 9.64
N ALA A 69 -10.37 12.56 10.36
CA ALA A 69 -9.40 11.47 10.24
C ALA A 69 -9.35 10.93 8.80
N SER A 70 -10.53 10.68 8.20
CA SER A 70 -10.62 10.25 6.80
C SER A 70 -10.04 11.29 5.83
N ALA A 71 -10.25 12.58 6.09
CA ALA A 71 -9.70 13.65 5.27
C ALA A 71 -8.18 13.73 5.36
N TYR A 72 -7.59 13.54 6.55
CA TYR A 72 -6.14 13.46 6.73
C TYR A 72 -5.53 12.25 6.02
N VAL A 73 -6.16 11.07 6.11
CA VAL A 73 -5.72 9.89 5.34
C VAL A 73 -5.74 10.16 3.83
N MET A 74 -6.79 10.80 3.31
CA MET A 74 -6.88 11.20 1.89
C MET A 74 -5.82 12.24 1.49
N ALA A 75 -5.36 13.07 2.43
CA ALA A 75 -4.31 14.06 2.23
C ALA A 75 -2.90 13.48 2.39
N HIS A 76 -2.76 12.19 2.73
CA HIS A 76 -1.49 11.55 3.13
C HIS A 76 -0.84 12.20 4.37
N GLU A 77 -1.65 12.78 5.25
CA GLU A 77 -1.26 13.39 6.52
C GLU A 77 -1.51 12.38 7.67
N SER A 78 -0.79 11.25 7.63
CA SER A 78 -1.06 10.08 8.48
C SER A 78 -0.82 10.33 9.97
N GLU A 79 0.14 11.19 10.36
CA GLU A 79 0.38 11.57 11.75
C GLU A 79 -0.82 12.31 12.35
N GLN A 80 -1.38 13.28 11.61
CA GLN A 80 -2.55 14.04 12.04
C GLN A 80 -3.79 13.14 12.11
N ALA A 81 -3.93 12.20 11.16
CA ALA A 81 -4.99 11.19 11.22
C ALA A 81 -4.87 10.36 12.50
N LEU A 82 -3.67 9.90 12.86
CA LEU A 82 -3.41 9.10 14.05
C LEU A 82 -3.76 9.85 15.33
N GLU A 83 -3.43 11.14 15.44
CA GLU A 83 -3.80 11.98 16.60
C GLU A 83 -5.33 12.03 16.81
N VAL A 84 -6.10 12.26 15.73
CA VAL A 84 -7.56 12.26 15.79
C VAL A 84 -8.11 10.89 16.17
N LEU A 85 -7.57 9.82 15.55
CA LEU A 85 -8.00 8.45 15.83
C LEU A 85 -7.68 8.01 17.27
N ASN A 86 -6.55 8.42 17.83
CA ASN A 86 -6.23 8.18 19.23
C ASN A 86 -7.29 8.81 20.14
N ARG A 87 -7.67 10.07 19.86
CA ARG A 87 -8.72 10.74 20.63
C ARG A 87 -10.08 10.05 20.49
N MET A 88 -10.43 9.58 19.29
CA MET A 88 -11.66 8.84 19.05
C MET A 88 -11.71 7.51 19.83
N VAL A 89 -10.59 6.78 19.89
CA VAL A 89 -10.49 5.53 20.68
C VAL A 89 -10.58 5.79 22.18
N GLU A 90 -10.09 6.95 22.68
CA GLU A 90 -10.30 7.35 24.09
C GLU A 90 -11.78 7.62 24.40
N LEU A 91 -12.52 8.26 23.47
CA LEU A 91 -13.93 8.58 23.62
C LEU A 91 -14.83 7.35 23.51
N GLU A 92 -14.59 6.52 22.52
CA GLU A 92 -15.35 5.30 22.26
C GLU A 92 -14.40 4.10 22.07
N PRO A 93 -13.93 3.49 23.19
CA PRO A 93 -12.92 2.40 23.13
C PRO A 93 -13.38 1.17 22.36
N ASP A 94 -14.68 0.90 22.32
CA ASP A 94 -15.27 -0.29 21.72
C ASP A 94 -15.75 -0.08 20.27
N HIS A 95 -15.42 1.08 19.67
CA HIS A 95 -15.78 1.37 18.28
C HIS A 95 -14.78 0.69 17.31
N ILE A 96 -15.19 -0.47 16.77
CA ILE A 96 -14.33 -1.35 15.95
C ILE A 96 -13.81 -0.62 14.70
N GLU A 97 -14.65 0.12 13.98
CA GLU A 97 -14.30 0.82 12.75
C GLU A 97 -13.19 1.86 12.99
N THR A 98 -13.22 2.57 14.11
CA THR A 98 -12.15 3.52 14.49
C THR A 98 -10.84 2.79 14.73
N ARG A 99 -10.85 1.65 15.44
CA ARG A 99 -9.65 0.85 15.66
C ARG A 99 -9.09 0.29 14.36
N LEU A 100 -9.92 -0.20 13.46
CA LEU A 100 -9.49 -0.67 12.14
C LEU A 100 -8.86 0.46 11.32
N LEU A 101 -9.44 1.67 11.34
CA LEU A 101 -8.86 2.83 10.65
C LEU A 101 -7.53 3.25 11.29
N ARG A 102 -7.42 3.18 12.64
CA ARG A 102 -6.17 3.44 13.35
C ARG A 102 -5.08 2.43 12.99
N VAL A 103 -5.41 1.15 12.95
CA VAL A 103 -4.49 0.09 12.52
C VAL A 103 -3.97 0.34 11.10
N ASN A 104 -4.84 0.67 10.16
CA ASN A 104 -4.41 1.01 8.79
C ASN A 104 -3.52 2.26 8.76
N THR A 105 -3.80 3.25 9.61
CA THR A 105 -2.98 4.46 9.72
C THR A 105 -1.61 4.16 10.34
N LEU A 106 -1.55 3.25 11.32
CA LEU A 106 -0.30 2.77 11.92
C LEU A 106 0.60 2.08 10.89
N PHE A 107 0.04 1.23 10.01
CA PHE A 107 0.79 0.64 8.89
C PHE A 107 1.33 1.70 7.91
N MET A 108 0.56 2.77 7.64
CA MET A 108 1.05 3.88 6.79
C MET A 108 2.22 4.65 7.41
N LEU A 109 2.43 4.51 8.72
CA LEU A 109 3.48 5.16 9.50
C LEU A 109 4.62 4.19 9.88
N ASP A 110 4.63 2.97 9.35
CA ASP A 110 5.58 1.90 9.69
C ASP A 110 5.64 1.59 11.20
N LYS A 111 4.50 1.77 11.90
CA LYS A 111 4.32 1.50 13.34
C LYS A 111 3.64 0.17 13.60
N ASP A 112 4.15 -0.88 12.97
CA ASP A 112 3.53 -2.20 12.95
C ASP A 112 3.43 -2.85 14.34
N ASP A 113 4.33 -2.51 15.25
CA ASP A 113 4.34 -2.96 16.64
C ASP A 113 3.16 -2.41 17.47
N GLU A 114 2.61 -1.26 17.09
CA GLU A 114 1.44 -0.65 17.75
C GLU A 114 0.09 -1.23 17.27
N VAL A 115 0.08 -2.05 16.21
CA VAL A 115 -1.13 -2.62 15.59
C VAL A 115 -1.78 -3.70 16.46
N ILE A 116 -0.97 -4.57 17.08
CA ILE A 116 -1.46 -5.79 17.76
C ILE A 116 -2.46 -5.49 18.88
N PRO A 117 -2.26 -4.47 19.76
CA PRO A 117 -3.21 -4.17 20.83
C PRO A 117 -4.62 -3.84 20.32
N ASP A 118 -4.73 -3.08 19.22
CA ASP A 118 -6.03 -2.76 18.63
C ASP A 118 -6.73 -3.99 18.06
N CYS A 119 -5.99 -4.82 17.33
CA CYS A 119 -6.54 -6.06 16.78
C CYS A 119 -7.00 -7.03 17.88
N LEU A 120 -6.24 -7.16 18.99
CA LEU A 120 -6.66 -7.96 20.13
C LEU A 120 -7.95 -7.44 20.74
N HIS A 121 -8.08 -6.13 20.94
CA HIS A 121 -9.31 -5.54 21.48
C HIS A 121 -10.52 -5.75 20.53
N ILE A 122 -10.32 -5.61 19.23
CA ILE A 122 -11.35 -5.94 18.23
C ILE A 122 -11.80 -7.39 18.39
N LEU A 123 -10.86 -8.33 18.56
CA LEU A 123 -11.14 -9.76 18.69
C LEU A 123 -11.77 -10.13 20.04
N GLU A 124 -11.58 -9.32 21.09
CA GLU A 124 -12.31 -9.44 22.35
C GLU A 124 -13.79 -9.08 22.18
N LEU A 125 -14.09 -8.07 21.33
CA LEU A 125 -15.45 -7.62 21.04
C LEU A 125 -16.14 -8.53 20.01
N ASP A 126 -15.41 -8.92 18.96
CA ASP A 126 -15.88 -9.77 17.87
C ASP A 126 -14.80 -10.79 17.51
N SER A 127 -14.87 -11.97 18.11
CA SER A 127 -13.92 -13.08 17.86
C SER A 127 -14.00 -13.67 16.45
N SER A 128 -15.01 -13.30 15.66
CA SER A 128 -15.16 -13.70 14.26
C SER A 128 -14.59 -12.70 13.26
N ASN A 129 -14.02 -11.61 13.73
CA ASN A 129 -13.47 -10.54 12.89
C ASN A 129 -12.22 -11.00 12.13
N HIS A 130 -12.43 -11.62 10.95
CA HIS A 130 -11.34 -12.14 10.12
C HIS A 130 -10.38 -11.06 9.62
N PRO A 131 -10.78 -9.78 9.33
CA PRO A 131 -9.84 -8.72 9.03
C PRO A 131 -8.85 -8.44 10.16
N ALA A 132 -9.28 -8.48 11.42
CA ALA A 132 -8.38 -8.26 12.55
C ALA A 132 -7.28 -9.33 12.65
N TYR A 133 -7.61 -10.60 12.38
CA TYR A 133 -6.59 -11.66 12.29
C TYR A 133 -5.61 -11.43 11.15
N LEU A 134 -6.07 -11.00 9.97
CA LEU A 134 -5.20 -10.67 8.83
C LEU A 134 -4.24 -9.53 9.19
N LEU A 135 -4.75 -8.46 9.80
CA LEU A 135 -3.94 -7.31 10.20
C LEU A 135 -2.88 -7.69 11.27
N MET A 136 -3.25 -8.54 12.24
CA MET A 136 -2.29 -9.10 13.20
C MET A 136 -1.19 -9.90 12.49
N ALA A 137 -1.56 -10.72 11.52
CA ALA A 137 -0.59 -11.52 10.77
C ALA A 137 0.36 -10.65 9.95
N LYS A 138 -0.14 -9.57 9.34
CA LYS A 138 0.70 -8.57 8.64
C LYS A 138 1.72 -7.96 9.60
N ALA A 139 1.30 -7.52 10.78
CA ALA A 139 2.18 -6.95 11.79
C ALA A 139 3.21 -7.96 12.31
N LYS A 140 2.81 -9.22 12.54
CA LYS A 140 3.72 -10.28 12.97
C LYS A 140 4.75 -10.66 11.91
N ARG A 141 4.39 -10.56 10.62
CA ARG A 141 5.35 -10.80 9.52
C ARG A 141 6.49 -9.78 9.54
N THR A 142 6.21 -8.51 9.83
CA THR A 142 7.25 -7.45 9.89
C THR A 142 8.15 -7.59 11.10
N THR A 143 7.67 -8.26 12.16
CA THR A 143 8.44 -8.54 13.40
C THR A 143 9.07 -9.94 13.45
N ASP A 144 9.19 -10.62 12.29
CA ASP A 144 9.76 -11.97 12.14
C ASP A 144 9.03 -13.09 12.93
N ASP A 145 7.79 -12.85 13.40
CA ASP A 145 6.94 -13.89 14.01
C ASP A 145 6.11 -14.63 12.94
N ALA A 146 6.80 -15.35 12.06
CA ALA A 146 6.18 -16.09 10.97
C ALA A 146 5.17 -17.16 11.47
N LEU A 147 5.48 -17.85 12.57
CA LEU A 147 4.58 -18.87 13.13
C LEU A 147 3.31 -18.24 13.73
N GLY A 148 3.44 -17.13 14.43
CA GLY A 148 2.30 -16.37 14.93
C GLY A 148 1.43 -15.81 13.81
N ALA A 149 2.03 -15.34 12.72
CA ALA A 149 1.32 -14.87 11.54
C ALA A 149 0.52 -16.00 10.88
N ILE A 150 1.12 -17.19 10.66
CA ILE A 150 0.43 -18.38 10.12
C ILE A 150 -0.75 -18.80 11.01
N ALA A 151 -0.57 -18.77 12.34
CA ALA A 151 -1.64 -19.13 13.27
C ALA A 151 -2.83 -18.16 13.16
N ASP A 152 -2.59 -16.85 13.04
CA ASP A 152 -3.66 -15.87 12.90
C ASP A 152 -4.33 -15.94 11.51
N LEU A 153 -3.57 -16.13 10.43
CA LEU A 153 -4.14 -16.36 9.09
C LEU A 153 -5.00 -17.64 9.05
N THR A 154 -4.60 -18.69 9.76
CA THR A 154 -5.39 -19.91 9.88
C THR A 154 -6.72 -19.65 10.58
N LYS A 155 -6.75 -18.78 11.60
CA LYS A 155 -7.99 -18.33 12.25
C LYS A 155 -8.83 -17.46 11.31
N ALA A 156 -8.22 -16.53 10.57
CA ALA A 156 -8.91 -15.71 9.59
C ALA A 156 -9.64 -16.57 8.55
N ILE A 157 -8.94 -17.55 7.98
CA ILE A 157 -9.49 -18.50 7.01
C ILE A 157 -10.61 -19.38 7.62
N ALA A 158 -10.48 -19.74 8.89
CA ALA A 158 -11.53 -20.50 9.57
C ALA A 158 -12.81 -19.70 9.80
N GLN A 159 -12.73 -18.36 9.87
CA GLN A 159 -13.90 -17.47 9.94
C GLN A 159 -14.50 -17.19 8.56
N GLN A 160 -13.65 -17.11 7.54
CA GLN A 160 -14.06 -16.87 6.16
C GLN A 160 -13.24 -17.76 5.21
N ASP A 161 -13.85 -18.82 4.69
CA ASP A 161 -13.19 -19.87 3.90
C ASP A 161 -12.88 -19.48 2.44
N ASP A 162 -13.33 -18.32 1.99
CA ASP A 162 -13.03 -17.70 0.70
C ASP A 162 -12.16 -16.43 0.82
N PHE A 163 -11.44 -16.27 1.94
CA PHE A 163 -10.62 -15.10 2.19
C PHE A 163 -9.28 -15.15 1.43
N ILE A 164 -9.31 -14.74 0.17
CA ILE A 164 -8.20 -14.80 -0.80
C ILE A 164 -6.90 -14.23 -0.22
N GLU A 165 -6.96 -13.01 0.35
CA GLU A 165 -5.77 -12.31 0.87
C GLU A 165 -5.09 -13.09 2.01
N ALA A 166 -5.87 -13.75 2.86
CA ALA A 166 -5.32 -14.56 3.94
C ALA A 166 -4.60 -15.82 3.43
N TYR A 167 -5.14 -16.48 2.41
CA TYR A 167 -4.48 -17.62 1.77
C TYR A 167 -3.18 -17.19 1.08
N LEU A 168 -3.20 -16.12 0.28
CA LEU A 168 -2.00 -15.63 -0.41
C LEU A 168 -0.91 -15.24 0.57
N LEU A 169 -1.25 -14.49 1.62
CA LEU A 169 -0.27 -14.08 2.63
C LEU A 169 0.29 -15.30 3.39
N ARG A 170 -0.54 -16.30 3.71
CA ARG A 170 -0.07 -17.52 4.38
C ARG A 170 0.85 -18.31 3.48
N ALA A 171 0.52 -18.45 2.19
CA ALA A 171 1.37 -19.11 1.22
C ALA A 171 2.72 -18.40 1.03
N GLU A 172 2.77 -17.06 1.00
CA GLU A 172 4.03 -16.30 0.95
C GLU A 172 4.92 -16.60 2.16
N ILE A 173 4.34 -16.57 3.36
CA ILE A 173 5.07 -16.86 4.60
C ILE A 173 5.57 -18.31 4.62
N LEU A 174 4.73 -19.26 4.23
CA LEU A 174 5.08 -20.68 4.13
C LEU A 174 6.20 -20.92 3.12
N LEU A 175 6.15 -20.26 1.96
CA LEU A 175 7.23 -20.31 0.97
C LEU A 175 8.55 -19.77 1.55
N GLY A 176 8.52 -18.64 2.24
CA GLY A 176 9.67 -18.06 2.93
C GLY A 176 10.27 -19.01 3.99
N MET A 177 9.45 -19.86 4.58
CA MET A 177 9.87 -20.92 5.53
C MET A 177 10.28 -22.23 4.85
N ASN A 178 10.41 -22.27 3.53
CA ASN A 178 10.69 -23.46 2.72
C ASN A 178 9.62 -24.58 2.86
N GLN A 179 8.37 -24.22 3.16
CA GLN A 179 7.23 -25.12 3.26
C GLN A 179 6.40 -25.08 1.96
N ALA A 180 7.06 -25.41 0.84
CA ALA A 180 6.49 -25.28 -0.49
C ALA A 180 5.19 -26.09 -0.71
N LYS A 181 5.07 -27.26 -0.07
CA LYS A 181 3.87 -28.10 -0.23
C LYS A 181 2.64 -27.48 0.39
N GLU A 182 2.78 -26.94 1.58
CA GLU A 182 1.72 -26.25 2.32
C GLU A 182 1.34 -24.94 1.61
N ALA A 183 2.34 -24.18 1.12
CA ALA A 183 2.11 -22.98 0.33
C ALA A 183 1.33 -23.29 -0.96
N LEU A 184 1.64 -24.39 -1.64
CA LEU A 184 0.96 -24.80 -2.85
C LEU A 184 -0.54 -25.07 -2.61
N LEU A 185 -0.89 -25.72 -1.50
CA LEU A 185 -2.30 -25.97 -1.15
C LEU A 185 -3.11 -24.67 -1.02
N ASP A 186 -2.54 -23.65 -0.41
CA ASP A 186 -3.19 -22.36 -0.24
C ASP A 186 -3.40 -21.66 -1.59
N VAL A 187 -2.37 -21.62 -2.43
CA VAL A 187 -2.47 -20.98 -3.75
C VAL A 187 -3.43 -21.74 -4.69
N GLU A 188 -3.43 -23.07 -4.68
CA GLU A 188 -4.40 -23.86 -5.43
C GLU A 188 -5.83 -23.60 -4.96
N LYS A 189 -6.05 -23.40 -3.66
CA LYS A 189 -7.33 -22.99 -3.11
C LYS A 189 -7.76 -21.64 -3.68
N VAL A 190 -6.87 -20.64 -3.72
CA VAL A 190 -7.15 -19.33 -4.34
C VAL A 190 -7.55 -19.47 -5.80
N ILE A 191 -6.77 -20.19 -6.60
CA ILE A 191 -7.06 -20.40 -8.03
C ILE A 191 -8.40 -21.13 -8.24
N SER A 192 -8.75 -22.05 -7.32
CA SER A 192 -10.06 -22.72 -7.38
C SER A 192 -11.24 -21.78 -7.08
N LEU A 193 -11.03 -20.73 -6.28
CA LEU A 193 -12.04 -19.72 -5.93
C LEU A 193 -12.12 -18.62 -6.99
N VAL A 194 -10.97 -18.13 -7.46
CA VAL A 194 -10.86 -17.03 -8.43
C VAL A 194 -9.79 -17.41 -9.47
N GLN A 195 -10.25 -17.85 -10.65
CA GLN A 195 -9.35 -18.29 -11.73
C GLN A 195 -8.56 -17.15 -12.39
N GLU A 196 -9.00 -15.91 -12.20
CA GLU A 196 -8.36 -14.70 -12.77
C GLU A 196 -7.50 -13.95 -11.74
N GLU A 197 -7.12 -14.60 -10.62
CA GLU A 197 -6.25 -14.00 -9.62
C GLU A 197 -4.77 -14.11 -10.05
N GLU A 198 -4.25 -13.06 -10.65
CA GLU A 198 -2.90 -12.97 -11.19
C GLU A 198 -1.82 -13.27 -10.13
N ALA A 199 -1.98 -12.71 -8.92
CA ALA A 199 -1.03 -12.90 -7.82
C ALA A 199 -0.90 -14.38 -7.41
N ALA A 200 -1.96 -15.16 -7.56
CA ALA A 200 -1.92 -16.59 -7.26
C ALA A 200 -1.03 -17.37 -8.24
N TYR A 201 -1.10 -17.04 -9.53
CA TYR A 201 -0.21 -17.67 -10.53
C TYR A 201 1.25 -17.26 -10.33
N LEU A 202 1.52 -15.98 -10.04
CA LEU A 202 2.88 -15.54 -9.72
C LEU A 202 3.45 -16.29 -8.50
N LEU A 203 2.67 -16.39 -7.44
CA LEU A 203 3.10 -17.08 -6.23
C LEU A 203 3.28 -18.58 -6.47
N ARG A 204 2.38 -19.24 -7.23
CA ARG A 204 2.53 -20.64 -7.59
C ARG A 204 3.75 -20.90 -8.44
N GLY A 205 4.04 -20.02 -9.39
CA GLY A 205 5.27 -20.08 -10.18
C GLY A 205 6.52 -20.00 -9.30
N ARG A 206 6.57 -19.09 -8.34
CA ARG A 206 7.65 -18.99 -7.35
C ARG A 206 7.77 -20.24 -6.46
N ILE A 207 6.65 -20.86 -6.10
CA ILE A 207 6.65 -22.12 -5.36
C ILE A 207 7.24 -23.25 -6.22
N HIS A 208 6.82 -23.36 -7.50
CA HIS A 208 7.37 -24.35 -8.44
C HIS A 208 8.87 -24.14 -8.65
N GLU A 209 9.33 -22.90 -8.78
CA GLU A 209 10.76 -22.57 -8.87
C GLU A 209 11.54 -23.03 -7.65
N SER A 210 10.98 -22.83 -6.43
CA SER A 210 11.61 -23.23 -5.16
C SER A 210 11.84 -24.74 -5.05
N VAL A 211 11.06 -25.55 -5.75
CA VAL A 211 11.20 -27.02 -5.79
C VAL A 211 11.90 -27.51 -7.06
N GLY A 212 12.37 -26.59 -7.91
CA GLY A 212 13.12 -26.91 -9.13
C GLY A 212 12.27 -27.28 -10.34
N ASP A 213 10.94 -27.09 -10.28
CA ASP A 213 10.04 -27.31 -11.41
C ASP A 213 9.92 -26.06 -12.28
N SER A 214 10.95 -25.81 -13.06
CA SER A 214 11.02 -24.64 -13.92
C SER A 214 9.97 -24.64 -15.05
N GLU A 215 9.50 -25.81 -15.49
CA GLU A 215 8.47 -25.88 -16.55
C GLU A 215 7.12 -25.41 -16.02
N ALA A 216 6.73 -25.89 -14.83
CA ALA A 216 5.51 -25.45 -14.19
C ALA A 216 5.58 -23.96 -13.80
N ALA A 217 6.74 -23.48 -13.32
CA ALA A 217 6.93 -22.07 -13.00
C ALA A 217 6.72 -21.17 -14.23
N MET A 218 7.33 -21.52 -15.37
CA MET A 218 7.16 -20.77 -16.62
C MET A 218 5.71 -20.77 -17.12
N ALA A 219 4.99 -21.89 -16.98
CA ALA A 219 3.59 -21.97 -17.36
C ALA A 219 2.72 -21.02 -16.50
N ASP A 220 3.01 -20.93 -15.20
CA ASP A 220 2.30 -20.02 -14.29
C ASP A 220 2.62 -18.54 -14.56
N TYR A 221 3.90 -18.19 -14.76
CA TYR A 221 4.27 -16.82 -15.11
C TYR A 221 3.65 -16.37 -16.44
N LYS A 222 3.56 -17.30 -17.42
CA LYS A 222 2.85 -17.02 -18.66
C LYS A 222 1.36 -16.79 -18.43
N GLN A 223 0.72 -17.59 -17.59
CA GLN A 223 -0.69 -17.40 -17.23
C GLN A 223 -0.93 -16.04 -16.54
N ALA A 224 0.00 -15.60 -15.67
CA ALA A 224 -0.06 -14.26 -15.10
C ALA A 224 0.02 -13.16 -16.17
N LEU A 225 0.88 -13.31 -17.17
CA LEU A 225 0.98 -12.38 -18.31
C LEU A 225 -0.24 -12.43 -19.24
N ASP A 226 -0.86 -13.60 -19.43
CA ASP A 226 -2.11 -13.71 -20.19
C ASP A 226 -3.25 -12.96 -19.49
N LEU A 227 -3.25 -12.91 -18.15
CA LEU A 227 -4.22 -12.14 -17.34
C LEU A 227 -3.88 -10.65 -17.31
N ASN A 228 -2.61 -10.32 -17.13
CA ASN A 228 -2.10 -8.94 -17.10
C ASN A 228 -0.82 -8.79 -17.91
N PRO A 229 -0.94 -8.39 -19.19
CA PRO A 229 0.23 -8.22 -20.07
C PRO A 229 1.20 -7.10 -19.63
N PHE A 230 0.85 -6.30 -18.64
CA PHE A 230 1.71 -5.23 -18.11
C PHE A 230 2.38 -5.62 -16.77
N ASN A 231 2.28 -6.88 -16.35
CA ASN A 231 2.91 -7.33 -15.13
C ASN A 231 4.44 -7.43 -15.27
N GLU A 232 5.14 -6.42 -14.76
CA GLU A 232 6.59 -6.36 -14.79
C GLU A 232 7.25 -7.50 -14.01
N GLU A 233 6.68 -7.91 -12.86
CA GLU A 233 7.22 -8.99 -12.03
C GLU A 233 7.18 -10.33 -12.79
N ALA A 234 6.10 -10.63 -13.51
CA ALA A 234 5.95 -11.82 -14.31
C ALA A 234 7.02 -11.89 -15.42
N TYR A 235 7.27 -10.77 -16.11
CA TYR A 235 8.36 -10.69 -17.11
C TYR A 235 9.71 -10.96 -16.50
N LEU A 236 10.02 -10.38 -15.34
CA LEU A 236 11.31 -10.59 -14.68
C LEU A 236 11.50 -12.03 -14.21
N LEU A 237 10.46 -12.63 -13.60
CA LEU A 237 10.52 -14.00 -13.11
C LEU A 237 10.67 -15.00 -14.28
N PHE A 238 9.87 -14.87 -15.33
CA PHE A 238 9.97 -15.73 -16.52
C PHE A 238 11.34 -15.59 -17.18
N GLY A 239 11.80 -14.35 -17.39
CA GLY A 239 13.11 -14.08 -17.98
C GLY A 239 14.26 -14.68 -17.17
N LYS A 240 14.22 -14.60 -15.83
CA LYS A 240 15.21 -15.25 -14.95
C LYS A 240 15.25 -16.76 -15.12
N VAL A 241 14.10 -17.41 -15.27
CA VAL A 241 14.07 -18.86 -15.53
C VAL A 241 14.73 -19.19 -16.88
N LEU A 242 14.48 -18.40 -17.93
CA LEU A 242 15.14 -18.58 -19.23
C LEU A 242 16.66 -18.42 -19.13
N ILE A 243 17.12 -17.41 -18.38
CA ILE A 243 18.55 -17.16 -18.14
C ILE A 243 19.19 -18.35 -17.39
N ALA A 244 18.52 -18.85 -16.34
CA ALA A 244 18.99 -19.99 -15.58
C ALA A 244 19.07 -21.29 -16.40
N GLN A 245 18.25 -21.41 -17.45
CA GLN A 245 18.29 -22.49 -18.43
C GLN A 245 19.27 -22.22 -19.58
N GLU A 246 20.06 -21.15 -19.56
CA GLU A 246 20.99 -20.72 -20.63
C GLU A 246 20.28 -20.45 -21.97
N LYS A 247 18.97 -20.23 -21.99
CA LYS A 247 18.15 -19.89 -23.16
C LYS A 247 18.23 -18.39 -23.48
N TYR A 248 19.45 -17.92 -23.73
CA TYR A 248 19.73 -16.48 -23.83
C TYR A 248 19.02 -15.80 -25.00
N GLU A 249 18.83 -16.47 -26.16
CA GLU A 249 18.10 -15.90 -27.31
C GLU A 249 16.62 -15.69 -26.96
N GLU A 250 16.04 -16.71 -26.34
CA GLU A 250 14.64 -16.63 -25.91
C GLU A 250 14.45 -15.54 -24.85
N ALA A 251 15.37 -15.41 -23.88
CA ALA A 251 15.35 -14.37 -22.87
C ALA A 251 15.43 -12.96 -23.48
N ILE A 252 16.30 -12.72 -24.46
CA ILE A 252 16.40 -11.42 -25.15
C ILE A 252 15.09 -11.10 -25.86
N THR A 253 14.55 -12.04 -26.66
CA THR A 253 13.26 -11.83 -27.34
C THR A 253 12.13 -11.54 -26.36
N PHE A 254 12.10 -12.22 -25.22
CA PHE A 254 11.10 -12.04 -24.20
C PHE A 254 11.19 -10.66 -23.52
N PHE A 255 12.40 -10.17 -23.24
CA PHE A 255 12.57 -8.81 -22.75
C PHE A 255 12.34 -7.75 -23.84
N ASP A 256 12.53 -8.06 -25.12
CA ASP A 256 12.12 -7.19 -26.22
C ASP A 256 10.61 -6.96 -26.20
N GLU A 257 9.82 -8.03 -26.03
CA GLU A 257 8.36 -7.94 -25.89
C GLU A 257 7.97 -7.11 -24.66
N ALA A 258 8.63 -7.32 -23.51
CA ALA A 258 8.38 -6.53 -22.31
C ALA A 258 8.62 -5.02 -22.53
N ILE A 259 9.70 -4.68 -23.23
CA ILE A 259 10.06 -3.29 -23.55
C ILE A 259 9.10 -2.69 -24.60
N GLU A 260 8.63 -3.47 -25.56
CA GLU A 260 7.60 -3.00 -26.49
C GLU A 260 6.29 -2.68 -25.77
N MET A 261 5.90 -3.48 -24.78
CA MET A 261 4.71 -3.25 -23.96
C MET A 261 4.88 -2.06 -23.02
N ASN A 262 6.04 -1.92 -22.41
CA ASN A 262 6.36 -0.80 -21.51
C ASN A 262 7.77 -0.25 -21.80
N PRO A 263 7.91 0.78 -22.64
CA PRO A 263 9.21 1.40 -22.93
C PRO A 263 9.90 2.08 -21.73
N GLN A 264 9.21 2.23 -20.61
CA GLN A 264 9.75 2.79 -19.36
C GLN A 264 10.21 1.68 -18.38
N PHE A 265 10.19 0.42 -18.78
CA PHE A 265 10.53 -0.69 -17.92
C PHE A 265 12.07 -0.84 -17.76
N ALA A 266 12.65 -0.02 -16.87
CA ALA A 266 14.09 0.03 -16.62
C ALA A 266 14.71 -1.34 -16.32
N LYS A 267 14.04 -2.18 -15.52
CA LYS A 267 14.54 -3.52 -15.16
C LYS A 267 14.58 -4.48 -16.34
N ALA A 268 13.68 -4.36 -17.34
CA ALA A 268 13.73 -5.19 -18.54
C ALA A 268 14.96 -4.86 -19.40
N TYR A 269 15.28 -3.56 -19.54
CA TYR A 269 16.53 -3.14 -20.18
C TYR A 269 17.76 -3.69 -19.43
N ALA A 270 17.78 -3.58 -18.10
CA ALA A 270 18.89 -4.08 -17.29
C ALA A 270 19.10 -5.60 -17.47
N GLU A 271 18.04 -6.39 -17.39
CA GLU A 271 18.12 -7.84 -17.55
C GLU A 271 18.48 -8.22 -19.01
N ARG A 272 17.94 -7.55 -20.03
CA ARG A 272 18.33 -7.78 -21.43
C ARG A 272 19.80 -7.45 -21.66
N GLY A 273 20.28 -6.34 -21.09
CA GLY A 273 21.69 -5.97 -21.14
C GLY A 273 22.60 -7.01 -20.50
N ARG A 274 22.21 -7.56 -19.35
CA ARG A 274 22.94 -8.68 -18.72
C ARG A 274 23.02 -9.91 -19.61
N VAL A 275 21.89 -10.28 -20.23
CA VAL A 275 21.86 -11.43 -21.16
C VAL A 275 22.72 -11.19 -22.40
N LYS A 276 22.66 -10.00 -23.01
CA LYS A 276 23.55 -9.62 -24.15
C LYS A 276 25.03 -9.73 -23.77
N ASN A 277 25.38 -9.27 -22.57
CA ASN A 277 26.74 -9.41 -22.07
C ASN A 277 27.16 -10.87 -21.89
N LEU A 278 26.32 -11.75 -21.34
CA LEU A 278 26.58 -13.20 -21.23
C LEU A 278 26.82 -13.82 -22.60
N LYS A 279 26.20 -13.32 -23.67
CA LYS A 279 26.44 -13.74 -25.06
C LYS A 279 27.65 -13.11 -25.71
N GLY A 280 28.30 -12.14 -25.08
CA GLY A 280 29.47 -11.43 -25.61
C GLY A 280 29.14 -10.18 -26.45
N ASP A 281 27.85 -9.80 -26.54
CA ASP A 281 27.42 -8.54 -27.13
C ASP A 281 27.58 -7.40 -26.13
N LYS A 282 28.80 -6.89 -26.03
CA LYS A 282 29.16 -5.85 -25.07
C LYS A 282 28.56 -4.48 -25.41
N GLU A 283 28.43 -4.18 -26.70
CA GLU A 283 27.91 -2.91 -27.20
C GLU A 283 26.40 -2.82 -26.90
N GLY A 284 25.63 -3.85 -27.29
CA GLY A 284 24.20 -3.90 -26.99
C GLY A 284 23.90 -4.01 -25.50
N ALA A 285 24.80 -4.63 -24.71
CA ALA A 285 24.68 -4.66 -23.25
C ALA A 285 24.85 -3.25 -22.64
N PHE A 286 25.85 -2.50 -23.12
CA PHE A 286 26.11 -1.14 -22.67
C PHE A 286 24.93 -0.19 -22.97
N ASP A 287 24.37 -0.26 -24.16
CA ASP A 287 23.24 0.56 -24.59
C ASP A 287 22.01 0.28 -23.71
N ASP A 288 21.71 -0.98 -23.40
CA ASP A 288 20.61 -1.38 -22.56
C ASP A 288 20.80 -0.93 -21.10
N LEU A 289 22.00 -1.13 -20.53
CA LEU A 289 22.29 -0.69 -19.15
C LEU A 289 22.26 0.83 -19.02
N LYS A 290 22.72 1.55 -20.03
CA LYS A 290 22.60 3.02 -20.06
C LYS A 290 21.13 3.45 -20.05
N MET A 291 20.29 2.82 -20.87
CA MET A 291 18.85 3.09 -20.89
C MET A 291 18.21 2.79 -19.54
N ALA A 292 18.57 1.67 -18.89
CA ALA A 292 18.06 1.32 -17.57
C ALA A 292 18.36 2.40 -16.53
N VAL A 293 19.59 2.97 -16.54
CA VAL A 293 19.98 4.05 -15.62
C VAL A 293 19.32 5.39 -15.96
N GLU A 294 19.11 5.68 -17.25
CA GLU A 294 18.38 6.89 -17.67
C GLU A 294 16.92 6.86 -17.22
N LEU A 295 16.29 5.67 -17.24
CA LEU A 295 14.90 5.47 -16.82
C LEU A 295 14.73 5.41 -15.29
N ASP A 296 15.72 4.87 -14.58
CA ASP A 296 15.72 4.78 -13.11
C ASP A 296 17.08 5.22 -12.53
N PRO A 297 17.32 6.55 -12.40
CA PRO A 297 18.59 7.09 -11.93
C PRO A 297 18.92 6.79 -10.46
N GLU A 298 17.94 6.41 -9.67
CA GLU A 298 18.10 6.04 -8.26
C GLU A 298 18.07 4.53 -8.04
N GLY A 299 17.80 3.78 -9.10
CA GLY A 299 17.68 2.34 -9.08
C GLY A 299 18.99 1.59 -8.82
N GLU A 300 18.86 0.28 -8.68
CA GLU A 300 19.96 -0.62 -8.32
C GLU A 300 21.13 -0.55 -9.31
N GLU A 301 20.86 -0.45 -10.61
CA GLU A 301 21.90 -0.38 -11.64
C GLU A 301 22.68 0.94 -11.60
N ALA A 302 21.98 2.05 -11.37
CA ALA A 302 22.62 3.36 -11.17
C ALA A 302 23.50 3.38 -9.92
N GLN A 303 23.05 2.76 -8.82
CA GLN A 303 23.83 2.65 -7.58
C GLN A 303 25.08 1.77 -7.77
N LYS A 304 24.97 0.65 -8.49
CA LYS A 304 26.11 -0.22 -8.82
C LYS A 304 27.15 0.53 -9.65
N MET A 305 26.70 1.32 -10.62
CA MET A 305 27.58 2.12 -11.46
C MET A 305 28.29 3.22 -10.68
N ASN A 306 27.55 3.98 -9.85
CA ASN A 306 28.11 5.06 -9.04
C ASN A 306 29.05 4.57 -7.93
N GLY A 307 28.83 3.35 -7.42
CA GLY A 307 29.65 2.74 -6.36
C GLY A 307 30.94 2.09 -6.83
N GLN A 308 31.04 1.70 -8.09
CA GLN A 308 32.18 0.98 -8.63
C GLN A 308 33.08 1.82 -9.55
N HIS A 309 32.55 2.83 -10.24
CA HIS A 309 33.28 3.70 -11.17
C HIS A 309 32.75 5.14 -11.13
N SER A 310 33.67 6.07 -11.21
CA SER A 310 33.36 7.50 -11.28
C SER A 310 32.79 7.95 -12.64
N ASN A 311 32.76 7.05 -13.63
CA ASN A 311 32.36 7.37 -15.00
C ASN A 311 31.95 6.09 -15.78
N PHE A 312 30.86 6.15 -16.56
CA PHE A 312 30.37 5.11 -17.45
C PHE A 312 31.40 4.61 -18.47
N ASP A 313 32.18 5.54 -19.01
CA ASP A 313 33.27 5.22 -19.97
C ASP A 313 34.38 4.36 -19.37
N ASP A 314 34.60 4.46 -18.05
CA ASP A 314 35.63 3.69 -17.36
C ASP A 314 35.17 2.24 -17.12
N MET A 315 33.88 1.99 -16.91
CA MET A 315 33.31 0.64 -16.85
C MET A 315 33.50 -0.10 -18.18
N TYR A 316 33.19 0.56 -19.28
CA TYR A 316 33.32 -0.04 -20.62
C TYR A 316 34.77 -0.36 -20.97
N LYS A 317 35.72 0.51 -20.61
CA LYS A 317 37.15 0.33 -20.83
C LYS A 317 37.81 -0.67 -19.86
N GLY A 318 37.26 -0.81 -18.65
CA GLY A 318 37.82 -1.63 -17.57
C GLY A 318 37.51 -3.12 -17.67
N GLY A 319 36.64 -3.57 -18.56
CA GLY A 319 36.33 -4.99 -18.73
C GLY A 319 35.62 -5.64 -17.54
N ILE A 320 34.77 -4.91 -16.83
CA ILE A 320 34.04 -5.34 -15.58
C ILE A 320 32.68 -5.97 -15.93
N PHE A 321 32.51 -6.39 -17.12
CA PHE A 321 31.38 -7.23 -17.49
C PHE A 321 31.79 -8.68 -17.59
#